data_e98b747184eebfdfd2048641f52ba0ad
#
_entry.id   e98b747184eebfdfd2048641f52ba0ad
#
_cell.length_a   1.000
_cell.length_b   1.000
_cell.length_c   1.000
_cell.angle_alpha   90.00
_cell.angle_beta   90.00
_cell.angle_gamma   90.00
#
_symmetry.space_group_name_H-M   'P 1'
#
loop_
_entity.id
_entity.type
_entity.pdbx_description
1 polymer ?
#
loop_
_entity_poly.entity_id
_entity_poly.type
_entity_poly.pdbx_seq_one_letter_code
_entity_poly.pdbx_strand_id
1 'polypeptide(L)'
;MFKKTAISFVLSALMASTAIAGGHCASDKTLTEGKLTVATGNPAYFPWVIDDAPESGQGFEAAVVYAVAKEMGFSNSDVVWVRSSFDEAIQPGAKDFDFNIQQYSITPERDEIVDFSAPYFTSPMAVLVGPGAVDTAATMAALKGLKWGASGSHTSVQKLMNDIRPTSDPLLYADNADINAAIGANQIDGALFDLPTALFLSAVMIEGSKVIGQFPADDSQGGDQFGMLLEDGNPLKTCIDDALAAITANGTLAAIEATWLQDTTGVPVIQ
;
A
#
# COMPACT_ATOMS: atom_id res chain seq x y z
N MET A 1 -6.42 63.40 -57.68
CA MET A 1 -7.15 62.35 -57.00
C MET A 1 -6.14 61.34 -56.40
N PHE A 2 -5.78 61.54 -55.15
CA PHE A 2 -4.85 60.62 -54.48
C PHE A 2 -5.64 59.66 -53.59
N LYS A 3 -5.60 58.34 -53.89
CA LYS A 3 -6.18 57.31 -53.08
C LYS A 3 -5.19 56.97 -51.92
N LYS A 4 -5.61 57.22 -50.69
CA LYS A 4 -4.91 56.81 -49.48
C LYS A 4 -5.26 55.35 -49.20
N THR A 5 -4.27 54.43 -49.30
CA THR A 5 -4.39 53.05 -48.89
C THR A 5 -4.01 52.98 -47.43
N ALA A 6 -4.97 52.56 -46.58
CA ALA A 6 -4.73 52.31 -45.16
C ALA A 6 -4.24 50.87 -44.99
N ILE A 7 -3.03 50.72 -44.46
CA ILE A 7 -2.46 49.42 -44.08
C ILE A 7 -2.85 49.18 -42.62
N SER A 8 -3.76 48.22 -42.39
CA SER A 8 -4.09 47.73 -41.04
C SER A 8 -3.02 46.75 -40.59
N PHE A 9 -2.27 47.13 -39.58
CA PHE A 9 -1.38 46.25 -38.86
C PHE A 9 -2.23 45.43 -37.88
N VAL A 10 -2.36 44.11 -38.13
CA VAL A 10 -2.92 43.17 -37.18
C VAL A 10 -1.80 42.77 -36.24
N LEU A 11 -1.87 43.26 -35.02
CA LEU A 11 -0.95 42.91 -33.93
C LEU A 11 -1.42 41.54 -33.37
N SER A 12 -0.82 40.44 -33.81
CA SER A 12 -1.04 39.12 -33.21
C SER A 12 -0.33 39.06 -31.86
N ALA A 13 -1.09 39.20 -30.79
CA ALA A 13 -0.58 38.94 -29.44
C ALA A 13 -0.32 37.44 -29.32
N LEU A 14 0.94 37.02 -29.37
CA LEU A 14 1.36 35.72 -28.88
C LEU A 14 1.11 35.70 -27.36
N MET A 15 0.07 35.02 -26.93
CA MET A 15 -0.02 34.60 -25.53
C MET A 15 1.04 33.53 -25.32
N ALA A 16 2.19 33.95 -24.80
CA ALA A 16 3.14 33.01 -24.20
C ALA A 16 2.44 32.43 -22.96
N SER A 17 1.97 31.19 -23.06
CA SER A 17 1.65 30.38 -21.90
C SER A 17 2.95 30.26 -21.13
N THR A 18 3.10 31.03 -20.06
CA THR A 18 4.09 30.74 -19.04
C THR A 18 3.68 29.41 -18.44
N ALA A 19 4.29 28.33 -18.92
CA ALA A 19 4.40 27.13 -18.12
C ALA A 19 5.04 27.60 -16.82
N ILE A 20 4.26 27.65 -15.74
CA ILE A 20 4.79 27.75 -14.40
C ILE A 20 5.58 26.44 -14.29
N ALA A 21 6.91 26.52 -14.41
CA ALA A 21 7.79 25.54 -13.89
C ALA A 21 7.55 25.57 -12.38
N GLY A 22 6.55 24.82 -11.92
CA GLY A 22 6.41 24.49 -10.52
C GLY A 22 7.70 23.81 -10.16
N GLY A 23 8.56 24.49 -9.39
CA GLY A 23 9.75 23.86 -8.85
C GLY A 23 9.28 22.57 -8.20
N HIS A 24 9.92 21.45 -8.57
CA HIS A 24 9.58 20.15 -8.01
C HIS A 24 9.60 20.29 -6.49
N CYS A 25 8.48 20.04 -5.83
CA CYS A 25 8.38 20.15 -4.37
C CYS A 25 9.48 19.34 -3.66
N ALA A 26 9.98 18.31 -4.32
CA ALA A 26 10.95 17.38 -3.80
C ALA A 26 12.40 17.60 -4.26
N SER A 27 12.71 18.65 -5.03
CA SER A 27 14.01 18.77 -5.73
C SER A 27 15.24 18.78 -4.83
N ASP A 28 15.09 19.18 -3.57
CA ASP A 28 16.15 19.29 -2.55
C ASP A 28 15.87 18.42 -1.30
N LYS A 29 14.91 17.50 -1.37
CA LYS A 29 14.43 16.73 -0.22
C LYS A 29 14.66 15.22 -0.36
N THR A 30 15.12 14.75 -1.52
CA THR A 30 15.41 13.35 -1.76
C THR A 30 16.85 13.00 -1.39
N LEU A 31 17.09 11.75 -1.02
CA LEU A 31 18.42 11.23 -0.69
C LEU A 31 19.43 11.45 -1.80
N THR A 32 19.00 11.31 -3.04
CA THR A 32 19.82 11.56 -4.24
C THR A 32 19.14 12.62 -5.08
N GLU A 33 19.84 13.72 -5.35
CA GLU A 33 19.30 14.82 -6.18
C GLU A 33 18.77 14.29 -7.52
N GLY A 34 17.53 14.65 -7.85
CA GLY A 34 16.86 14.25 -9.08
C GLY A 34 16.43 12.78 -9.17
N LYS A 35 16.54 12.03 -8.08
CA LYS A 35 16.06 10.65 -7.97
C LYS A 35 15.09 10.49 -6.82
N LEU A 36 14.16 9.56 -6.97
CA LEU A 36 13.23 9.15 -5.94
C LEU A 36 13.52 7.69 -5.60
N THR A 37 14.16 7.46 -4.46
CA THR A 37 14.53 6.11 -3.99
C THR A 37 13.36 5.53 -3.21
N VAL A 38 12.72 4.51 -3.75
CA VAL A 38 11.53 3.87 -3.17
C VAL A 38 11.86 2.46 -2.73
N ALA A 39 11.60 2.16 -1.47
CA ALA A 39 11.73 0.81 -0.94
C ALA A 39 10.40 0.03 -1.07
N THR A 40 10.50 -1.27 -1.26
CA THR A 40 9.39 -2.23 -1.17
C THR A 40 9.88 -3.57 -0.62
N GLY A 41 8.99 -4.51 -0.41
CA GLY A 41 9.26 -5.82 0.18
C GLY A 41 10.30 -6.66 -0.55
N ASN A 42 10.86 -7.64 0.15
CA ASN A 42 11.78 -8.63 -0.37
C ASN A 42 11.36 -10.05 0.06
N PRO A 43 10.59 -10.78 -0.77
CA PRO A 43 9.99 -10.34 -2.03
C PRO A 43 8.78 -9.41 -1.86
N ALA A 44 8.42 -8.69 -2.92
CA ALA A 44 7.16 -7.98 -3.02
C ALA A 44 6.09 -8.89 -3.66
N TYR A 45 4.84 -8.77 -3.21
CA TYR A 45 3.79 -9.73 -3.53
C TYR A 45 2.69 -9.13 -4.41
N PHE A 46 2.05 -10.02 -5.21
CA PHE A 46 0.77 -9.74 -5.86
C PHE A 46 -0.34 -9.50 -4.80
N PRO A 47 -1.29 -8.59 -5.01
CA PRO A 47 -1.49 -7.71 -6.18
C PRO A 47 -0.75 -6.37 -6.08
N TRP A 48 0.07 -6.18 -5.07
CA TRP A 48 0.78 -4.95 -4.76
C TRP A 48 1.90 -4.67 -5.77
N VAL A 49 2.67 -5.71 -6.07
CA VAL A 49 3.71 -5.74 -7.09
C VAL A 49 3.61 -7.04 -7.88
N ILE A 50 3.61 -6.96 -9.21
CA ILE A 50 3.53 -8.14 -10.07
C ILE A 50 4.94 -8.72 -10.28
N ASP A 51 5.05 -10.06 -10.23
CA ASP A 51 6.27 -10.82 -10.50
C ASP A 51 7.51 -10.35 -9.72
N ASP A 52 7.30 -9.76 -8.52
CA ASP A 52 8.37 -9.17 -7.71
C ASP A 52 9.23 -8.13 -8.49
N ALA A 53 8.62 -7.44 -9.47
CA ALA A 53 9.26 -6.49 -10.37
C ALA A 53 8.61 -5.08 -10.28
N PRO A 54 8.87 -4.32 -9.19
CA PRO A 54 8.24 -3.01 -8.98
C PRO A 54 8.60 -1.99 -10.07
N GLU A 55 9.78 -2.11 -10.68
CA GLU A 55 10.23 -1.28 -11.80
C GLU A 55 9.35 -1.43 -13.05
N SER A 56 8.56 -2.49 -13.15
CA SER A 56 7.58 -2.67 -14.24
C SER A 56 6.41 -1.71 -14.15
N GLY A 57 6.16 -1.12 -12.97
CA GLY A 57 4.97 -0.31 -12.69
C GLY A 57 3.67 -1.12 -12.64
N GLN A 58 3.78 -2.45 -12.62
CA GLN A 58 2.64 -3.35 -12.55
C GLN A 58 2.37 -3.80 -11.11
N GLY A 59 1.10 -3.77 -10.72
CA GLY A 59 0.62 -3.96 -9.36
C GLY A 59 0.17 -2.65 -8.74
N PHE A 60 -0.67 -2.74 -7.72
CA PHE A 60 -1.32 -1.57 -7.14
C PHE A 60 -0.29 -0.57 -6.59
N GLU A 61 0.60 -1.00 -5.70
CA GLU A 61 1.58 -0.11 -5.08
C GLU A 61 2.63 0.38 -6.08
N ALA A 62 3.10 -0.48 -6.99
CA ALA A 62 4.02 -0.05 -8.04
C ALA A 62 3.41 1.05 -8.92
N ALA A 63 2.14 0.91 -9.32
CA ALA A 63 1.43 1.91 -10.10
C ALA A 63 1.20 3.22 -9.31
N VAL A 64 0.87 3.13 -8.02
CA VAL A 64 0.72 4.30 -7.14
C VAL A 64 2.02 5.08 -7.04
N VAL A 65 3.16 4.41 -6.86
CA VAL A 65 4.48 5.06 -6.83
C VAL A 65 4.74 5.87 -8.08
N TYR A 66 4.54 5.30 -9.27
CA TYR A 66 4.78 6.03 -10.52
C TYR A 66 3.80 7.19 -10.73
N ALA A 67 2.55 7.06 -10.25
CA ALA A 67 1.59 8.16 -10.29
C ALA A 67 2.01 9.30 -9.36
N VAL A 68 2.41 9.00 -8.11
CA VAL A 68 2.93 9.97 -7.14
C VAL A 68 4.21 10.62 -7.64
N ALA A 69 5.18 9.84 -8.12
CA ALA A 69 6.42 10.33 -8.68
C ALA A 69 6.18 11.36 -9.80
N LYS A 70 5.24 11.06 -10.70
CA LYS A 70 4.85 11.94 -11.80
C LYS A 70 4.26 13.27 -11.29
N GLU A 71 3.37 13.24 -10.30
CA GLU A 71 2.81 14.47 -9.70
C GLU A 71 3.90 15.28 -8.98
N MET A 72 4.87 14.61 -8.36
CA MET A 72 6.04 15.26 -7.77
C MET A 72 7.05 15.77 -8.81
N GLY A 73 6.86 15.46 -10.10
CA GLY A 73 7.65 15.93 -11.23
C GLY A 73 8.82 15.03 -11.63
N PHE A 74 8.91 13.81 -11.09
CA PHE A 74 9.87 12.80 -11.52
C PHE A 74 9.38 12.05 -12.76
N SER A 75 10.30 11.69 -13.64
CA SER A 75 10.03 10.70 -14.70
C SER A 75 10.12 9.27 -14.15
N ASN A 76 9.58 8.30 -14.87
CA ASN A 76 9.70 6.89 -14.45
C ASN A 76 11.17 6.43 -14.31
N SER A 77 12.09 6.99 -15.11
CA SER A 77 13.53 6.68 -15.04
C SER A 77 14.24 7.31 -13.84
N ASP A 78 13.57 8.18 -13.11
CA ASP A 78 14.11 8.81 -11.90
C ASP A 78 13.71 8.03 -10.63
N VAL A 79 12.76 7.10 -10.73
CA VAL A 79 12.40 6.19 -9.64
C VAL A 79 13.44 5.08 -9.55
N VAL A 80 14.06 4.96 -8.38
CA VAL A 80 15.06 3.93 -8.06
C VAL A 80 14.46 3.01 -6.99
N TRP A 81 14.27 1.75 -7.34
CA TRP A 81 13.74 0.78 -6.40
C TRP A 81 14.84 0.12 -5.58
N VAL A 82 14.60 0.00 -4.28
CA VAL A 82 15.43 -0.75 -3.33
C VAL A 82 14.55 -1.76 -2.57
N ARG A 83 15.19 -2.71 -1.91
CA ARG A 83 14.49 -3.74 -1.14
C ARG A 83 14.74 -3.56 0.34
N SER A 84 13.69 -3.70 1.15
CA SER A 84 13.75 -3.63 2.60
C SER A 84 12.85 -4.69 3.20
N SER A 85 13.25 -5.28 4.31
CA SER A 85 12.33 -6.08 5.10
C SER A 85 11.31 -5.18 5.79
N PHE A 86 10.12 -5.72 6.07
CA PHE A 86 9.07 -4.98 6.75
C PHE A 86 9.52 -4.45 8.12
N ASP A 87 10.14 -5.34 8.91
CA ASP A 87 10.59 -5.03 10.26
C ASP A 87 11.74 -4.03 10.31
N GLU A 88 12.65 -4.09 9.35
CA GLU A 88 13.78 -3.16 9.26
C GLU A 88 13.31 -1.73 8.95
N ALA A 89 12.35 -1.58 8.03
CA ALA A 89 11.84 -0.27 7.65
C ALA A 89 11.10 0.44 8.79
N ILE A 90 10.41 -0.27 9.67
CA ILE A 90 9.69 0.30 10.82
C ILE A 90 10.65 0.77 11.93
N GLN A 91 11.90 0.29 11.98
CA GLN A 91 12.84 0.69 13.04
C GLN A 91 13.08 2.21 13.00
N PRO A 92 13.23 2.88 14.15
CA PRO A 92 13.54 4.32 14.18
C PRO A 92 14.93 4.60 13.59
N GLY A 93 15.12 5.84 13.11
CA GLY A 93 16.40 6.34 12.62
C GLY A 93 16.46 6.48 11.10
N ALA A 94 17.66 6.80 10.61
CA ALA A 94 17.91 7.11 9.21
C ALA A 94 17.54 5.96 8.28
N LYS A 95 17.00 6.31 7.10
CA LYS A 95 16.60 5.37 6.05
C LYS A 95 17.54 5.50 4.85
N ASP A 96 17.68 4.42 4.12
CA ASP A 96 18.38 4.37 2.82
C ASP A 96 17.42 4.53 1.63
N PHE A 97 16.19 4.98 1.89
CA PHE A 97 15.14 5.26 0.93
C PHE A 97 14.43 6.58 1.25
N ASP A 98 13.84 7.21 0.26
CA ASP A 98 13.01 8.39 0.43
C ASP A 98 11.66 8.07 1.07
N PHE A 99 11.06 6.95 0.66
CA PHE A 99 9.93 6.31 1.32
C PHE A 99 9.85 4.82 1.01
N ASN A 100 9.13 4.08 1.84
CA ASN A 100 8.83 2.66 1.64
C ASN A 100 7.33 2.47 1.46
N ILE A 101 6.93 1.61 0.51
CA ILE A 101 5.54 1.23 0.25
C ILE A 101 5.42 -0.29 0.30
N GLN A 102 4.76 -0.79 1.33
CA GLN A 102 4.67 -2.23 1.63
C GLN A 102 3.51 -2.51 2.59
N GLN A 103 2.31 -2.02 2.28
CA GLN A 103 1.09 -2.20 3.06
C GLN A 103 1.27 -1.82 4.56
N TYR A 104 2.01 -0.76 4.84
CA TYR A 104 2.19 -0.31 6.23
C TYR A 104 0.92 0.32 6.78
N SER A 105 0.29 -0.34 7.75
CA SER A 105 -0.80 0.26 8.52
C SER A 105 -0.29 1.43 9.32
N ILE A 106 -0.93 2.57 9.18
CA ILE A 106 -0.69 3.77 10.00
C ILE A 106 -1.25 3.47 11.39
N THR A 107 -0.38 3.44 12.40
CA THR A 107 -0.79 3.31 13.81
C THR A 107 -0.12 4.37 14.67
N PRO A 108 -0.77 4.80 15.77
CA PRO A 108 -0.16 5.77 16.68
C PRO A 108 1.22 5.36 17.20
N GLU A 109 1.42 4.07 17.48
CA GLU A 109 2.69 3.54 17.99
C GLU A 109 3.80 3.61 16.96
N ARG A 110 3.47 3.39 15.66
CA ARG A 110 4.44 3.52 14.57
C ARG A 110 4.75 4.98 14.25
N ASP A 111 3.72 5.85 14.32
CA ASP A 111 3.84 7.28 14.05
C ASP A 111 4.67 8.03 15.13
N GLU A 112 4.98 7.38 16.26
CA GLU A 112 5.94 7.89 17.26
C GLU A 112 7.42 7.74 16.84
N ILE A 113 7.72 6.89 15.84
CA ILE A 113 9.10 6.50 15.50
C ILE A 113 9.44 6.61 14.01
N VAL A 114 8.43 6.72 13.15
CA VAL A 114 8.53 6.92 11.70
C VAL A 114 7.38 7.82 11.25
N ASP A 115 7.54 8.52 10.13
CA ASP A 115 6.45 9.27 9.51
C ASP A 115 5.67 8.40 8.52
N PHE A 116 4.39 8.74 8.32
CA PHE A 116 3.57 8.19 7.25
C PHE A 116 3.00 9.29 6.36
N SER A 117 2.84 8.99 5.08
CA SER A 117 2.02 9.81 4.20
C SER A 117 0.55 9.78 4.62
N ALA A 118 -0.27 10.63 4.02
CA ALA A 118 -1.72 10.39 3.96
C ALA A 118 -2.00 8.97 3.43
N PRO A 119 -3.09 8.32 3.85
CA PRO A 119 -3.39 6.97 3.42
C PRO A 119 -3.64 6.90 1.90
N TYR A 120 -3.03 5.92 1.23
CA TYR A 120 -3.27 5.63 -0.18
C TYR A 120 -4.28 4.50 -0.39
N PHE A 121 -4.57 3.72 0.64
CA PHE A 121 -5.54 2.62 0.61
C PHE A 121 -6.08 2.31 2.00
N THR A 122 -7.31 1.82 2.09
CA THR A 122 -7.89 1.29 3.33
C THR A 122 -8.37 -0.13 3.07
N SER A 123 -7.78 -1.12 3.78
CA SER A 123 -8.09 -2.52 3.57
C SER A 123 -8.94 -3.10 4.69
N PRO A 124 -9.97 -3.90 4.37
CA PRO A 124 -10.52 -4.86 5.32
C PRO A 124 -9.46 -5.90 5.67
N MET A 125 -9.45 -6.34 6.92
CA MET A 125 -8.66 -7.49 7.34
C MET A 125 -9.47 -8.76 7.16
N ALA A 126 -8.90 -9.78 6.50
CA ALA A 126 -9.58 -11.01 6.15
C ALA A 126 -8.99 -12.23 6.85
N VAL A 127 -9.85 -13.22 7.07
CA VAL A 127 -9.48 -14.53 7.65
C VAL A 127 -9.22 -15.51 6.53
N LEU A 128 -7.96 -15.85 6.30
CA LEU A 128 -7.53 -16.93 5.43
C LEU A 128 -7.34 -18.18 6.27
N VAL A 129 -7.99 -19.28 5.89
CA VAL A 129 -7.81 -20.59 6.52
C VAL A 129 -7.23 -21.61 5.54
N GLY A 130 -6.42 -22.52 6.07
CA GLY A 130 -5.86 -23.63 5.31
C GLY A 130 -6.87 -24.74 5.02
N PRO A 131 -6.46 -25.75 4.21
CA PRO A 131 -7.33 -26.83 3.74
C PRO A 131 -8.03 -27.58 4.88
N GLY A 132 -7.39 -27.70 6.05
CA GLY A 132 -7.94 -28.38 7.22
C GLY A 132 -9.05 -27.63 7.96
N ALA A 133 -9.26 -26.32 7.65
CA ALA A 133 -10.16 -25.44 8.40
C ALA A 133 -11.21 -24.71 7.53
N VAL A 134 -11.40 -25.13 6.27
CA VAL A 134 -12.28 -24.45 5.30
C VAL A 134 -13.76 -24.44 5.67
N ASP A 135 -14.18 -25.34 6.55
CA ASP A 135 -15.57 -25.45 7.05
C ASP A 135 -15.81 -24.58 8.30
N THR A 136 -14.81 -23.83 8.76
CA THR A 136 -14.95 -22.92 9.90
C THR A 136 -15.98 -21.85 9.58
N ALA A 137 -16.94 -21.66 10.49
CA ALA A 137 -17.96 -20.63 10.33
C ALA A 137 -17.36 -19.23 10.49
N ALA A 138 -17.87 -18.26 9.73
CA ALA A 138 -17.47 -16.85 9.78
C ALA A 138 -18.05 -16.15 11.02
N THR A 139 -17.75 -16.65 12.21
CA THR A 139 -18.22 -16.11 13.49
C THR A 139 -17.09 -15.99 14.49
N MET A 140 -17.13 -14.95 15.34
CA MET A 140 -16.12 -14.76 16.40
C MET A 140 -15.98 -15.99 17.29
N ALA A 141 -17.07 -16.72 17.56
CA ALA A 141 -17.04 -17.92 18.39
C ALA A 141 -16.23 -19.05 17.74
N ALA A 142 -16.38 -19.27 16.43
CA ALA A 142 -15.64 -20.30 15.69
C ALA A 142 -14.15 -19.95 15.55
N LEU A 143 -13.84 -18.68 15.31
CA LEU A 143 -12.47 -18.19 15.15
C LEU A 143 -11.62 -18.39 16.40
N LYS A 144 -12.20 -18.36 17.60
CA LYS A 144 -11.47 -18.60 18.86
C LYS A 144 -10.82 -19.97 18.96
N GLY A 145 -11.38 -20.95 18.27
CA GLY A 145 -10.89 -22.33 18.31
C GLY A 145 -9.75 -22.63 17.34
N LEU A 146 -9.45 -21.73 16.40
CA LEU A 146 -8.43 -21.92 15.40
C LEU A 146 -7.01 -21.77 16.00
N LYS A 147 -6.08 -22.54 15.44
CA LYS A 147 -4.65 -22.38 15.66
C LYS A 147 -4.11 -21.32 14.71
N TRP A 148 -3.81 -20.17 15.24
CA TRP A 148 -3.42 -18.99 14.47
C TRP A 148 -1.92 -18.87 14.25
N GLY A 149 -1.55 -18.30 13.10
CA GLY A 149 -0.23 -17.76 12.84
C GLY A 149 -0.27 -16.27 12.61
N ALA A 150 0.79 -15.56 12.99
CA ALA A 150 0.93 -14.14 12.77
C ALA A 150 2.41 -13.72 12.74
N SER A 151 2.73 -12.54 12.19
CA SER A 151 4.02 -11.89 12.41
C SER A 151 3.92 -10.92 13.57
N GLY A 152 4.92 -10.92 14.46
CA GLY A 152 4.88 -10.12 15.70
C GLY A 152 4.81 -8.61 15.50
N SER A 153 5.27 -8.11 14.36
CA SER A 153 5.29 -6.69 13.99
C SER A 153 4.02 -6.22 13.26
N HIS A 154 3.13 -7.16 12.86
CA HIS A 154 1.94 -6.86 12.09
C HIS A 154 0.74 -6.52 13.00
N THR A 155 -0.15 -5.64 12.51
CA THR A 155 -1.41 -5.27 13.17
C THR A 155 -2.33 -6.47 13.41
N SER A 156 -2.19 -7.55 12.62
CA SER A 156 -2.92 -8.80 12.77
C SER A 156 -2.76 -9.44 14.15
N VAL A 157 -1.59 -9.31 14.81
CA VAL A 157 -1.39 -9.81 16.19
C VAL A 157 -2.32 -9.09 17.16
N GLN A 158 -2.40 -7.76 17.06
CA GLN A 158 -3.27 -6.96 17.92
C GLN A 158 -4.74 -7.34 17.72
N LYS A 159 -5.17 -7.53 16.45
CA LYS A 159 -6.52 -7.99 16.11
C LYS A 159 -6.82 -9.36 16.70
N LEU A 160 -5.88 -10.31 16.60
CA LEU A 160 -6.01 -11.62 17.21
C LEU A 160 -6.16 -11.53 18.73
N MET A 161 -5.28 -10.80 19.40
CA MET A 161 -5.23 -10.78 20.87
C MET A 161 -6.35 -9.94 21.49
N ASN A 162 -6.74 -8.84 20.86
CA ASN A 162 -7.72 -7.90 21.44
C ASN A 162 -9.16 -8.26 21.08
N ASP A 163 -9.42 -8.67 19.83
CA ASP A 163 -10.77 -8.85 19.31
C ASP A 163 -11.15 -10.34 19.28
N ILE A 164 -10.38 -11.18 18.58
CA ILE A 164 -10.71 -12.61 18.43
C ILE A 164 -10.48 -13.35 19.74
N ARG A 165 -9.37 -13.09 20.43
CA ARG A 165 -9.00 -13.73 21.70
C ARG A 165 -9.00 -15.26 21.59
N PRO A 166 -8.09 -15.83 20.78
CA PRO A 166 -8.04 -17.26 20.54
C PRO A 166 -7.79 -18.03 21.83
N THR A 167 -8.21 -19.29 21.86
CA THR A 167 -8.03 -20.17 23.04
C THR A 167 -6.57 -20.57 23.28
N SER A 168 -5.72 -20.41 22.27
CA SER A 168 -4.28 -20.64 22.34
C SER A 168 -3.56 -19.45 21.72
N ASP A 169 -2.40 -19.09 22.23
CA ASP A 169 -1.60 -18.00 21.69
C ASP A 169 -1.22 -18.28 20.22
N PRO A 170 -1.23 -17.25 19.34
CA PRO A 170 -0.78 -17.41 17.96
C PRO A 170 0.68 -17.84 17.88
N LEU A 171 1.02 -18.68 16.91
CA LEU A 171 2.41 -18.97 16.56
C LEU A 171 2.98 -17.78 15.80
N LEU A 172 4.14 -17.26 16.27
CA LEU A 172 4.79 -16.11 15.65
C LEU A 172 5.81 -16.58 14.61
N TYR A 173 5.77 -15.94 13.46
CA TYR A 173 6.64 -16.17 12.31
C TYR A 173 7.40 -14.87 11.97
N ALA A 174 8.51 -15.02 11.25
CA ALA A 174 9.33 -13.89 10.86
C ALA A 174 8.65 -13.00 9.79
N ASP A 175 7.94 -13.63 8.85
CA ASP A 175 7.28 -12.93 7.75
C ASP A 175 6.06 -13.69 7.21
N ASN A 176 5.40 -13.09 6.20
CA ASN A 176 4.24 -13.69 5.55
C ASN A 176 4.57 -14.95 4.75
N ALA A 177 5.79 -15.13 4.23
CA ALA A 177 6.15 -16.33 3.49
C ALA A 177 6.15 -17.55 4.41
N ASP A 178 6.68 -17.41 5.62
CA ASP A 178 6.66 -18.46 6.64
C ASP A 178 5.23 -18.78 7.09
N ILE A 179 4.37 -17.78 7.26
CA ILE A 179 2.95 -17.97 7.58
C ILE A 179 2.25 -18.75 6.47
N ASN A 180 2.47 -18.38 5.21
CA ASN A 180 1.88 -19.05 4.04
C ASN A 180 2.31 -20.52 3.97
N ALA A 181 3.59 -20.79 4.19
CA ALA A 181 4.12 -22.15 4.23
C ALA A 181 3.49 -22.97 5.37
N ALA A 182 3.32 -22.37 6.56
CA ALA A 182 2.71 -23.01 7.72
C ALA A 182 1.22 -23.33 7.50
N ILE A 183 0.46 -22.44 6.83
CA ILE A 183 -0.93 -22.69 6.42
C ILE A 183 -0.98 -23.86 5.44
N GLY A 184 -0.18 -23.84 4.38
CA GLY A 184 -0.14 -24.90 3.36
C GLY A 184 0.27 -26.26 3.92
N ALA A 185 1.13 -26.27 4.94
CA ALA A 185 1.56 -27.48 5.64
C ALA A 185 0.61 -27.93 6.77
N ASN A 186 -0.53 -27.26 6.98
CA ASN A 186 -1.47 -27.50 8.09
C ASN A 186 -0.81 -27.43 9.48
N GLN A 187 0.23 -26.61 9.64
CA GLN A 187 0.86 -26.35 10.93
C GLN A 187 0.03 -25.37 11.78
N ILE A 188 -0.68 -24.47 11.09
CA ILE A 188 -1.67 -23.54 11.62
C ILE A 188 -2.96 -23.69 10.82
N ASP A 189 -4.08 -23.32 11.44
CA ASP A 189 -5.39 -23.36 10.79
C ASP A 189 -5.64 -22.14 9.92
N GLY A 190 -5.08 -20.98 10.28
CA GLY A 190 -5.26 -19.75 9.51
C GLY A 190 -4.44 -18.56 10.02
N ALA A 191 -4.56 -17.47 9.29
CA ALA A 191 -3.97 -16.17 9.60
C ALA A 191 -4.86 -15.02 9.12
N LEU A 192 -4.57 -13.82 9.61
CA LEU A 192 -5.18 -12.58 9.16
C LEU A 192 -4.25 -11.89 8.18
N PHE A 193 -4.81 -11.47 7.05
CA PHE A 193 -4.17 -10.66 6.02
C PHE A 193 -5.09 -9.52 5.61
N ASP A 194 -4.56 -8.52 4.93
CA ASP A 194 -5.41 -7.63 4.12
C ASP A 194 -6.20 -8.46 3.10
N LEU A 195 -7.40 -8.00 2.76
CA LEU A 195 -8.31 -8.78 1.92
C LEU A 195 -7.75 -9.09 0.53
N PRO A 196 -7.12 -8.12 -0.21
CA PRO A 196 -6.50 -8.42 -1.50
C PRO A 196 -5.43 -9.52 -1.42
N THR A 197 -4.56 -9.47 -0.43
CA THR A 197 -3.54 -10.52 -0.20
C THR A 197 -4.18 -11.86 0.13
N ALA A 198 -5.16 -11.89 1.04
CA ALA A 198 -5.87 -13.13 1.39
C ALA A 198 -6.54 -13.80 0.18
N LEU A 199 -7.18 -13.02 -0.69
CA LEU A 199 -7.81 -13.53 -1.91
C LEU A 199 -6.79 -14.12 -2.88
N PHE A 200 -5.66 -13.44 -3.09
CA PHE A 200 -4.59 -13.96 -3.93
C PHE A 200 -3.99 -15.25 -3.37
N LEU A 201 -3.67 -15.28 -2.09
CA LEU A 201 -3.13 -16.47 -1.43
C LEU A 201 -4.06 -17.68 -1.57
N SER A 202 -5.36 -17.45 -1.40
CA SER A 202 -6.38 -18.49 -1.53
C SER A 202 -6.57 -18.97 -2.98
N ALA A 203 -6.52 -18.05 -3.94
CA ALA A 203 -6.79 -18.40 -5.33
C ALA A 203 -5.59 -19.02 -6.05
N VAL A 204 -4.35 -18.68 -5.66
CA VAL A 204 -3.15 -18.96 -6.43
C VAL A 204 -2.07 -19.69 -5.65
N MET A 205 -1.83 -19.33 -4.37
CA MET A 205 -0.63 -19.76 -3.65
C MET A 205 -0.85 -20.96 -2.74
N ILE A 206 -1.99 -21.05 -2.09
CA ILE A 206 -2.25 -22.09 -1.07
C ILE A 206 -3.44 -22.93 -1.51
N GLU A 207 -3.15 -24.02 -2.21
CA GLU A 207 -4.17 -24.93 -2.73
C GLU A 207 -5.11 -25.43 -1.62
N GLY A 208 -6.41 -25.35 -1.88
CA GLY A 208 -7.46 -25.78 -0.96
C GLY A 208 -7.71 -24.85 0.23
N SER A 209 -7.01 -23.73 0.33
CA SER A 209 -7.31 -22.69 1.31
C SER A 209 -8.56 -21.89 0.95
N LYS A 210 -9.07 -21.11 1.90
CA LYS A 210 -10.28 -20.30 1.71
C LYS A 210 -10.26 -19.02 2.55
N VAL A 211 -10.71 -17.91 1.97
CA VAL A 211 -11.07 -16.73 2.72
C VAL A 211 -12.48 -16.92 3.26
N ILE A 212 -12.62 -17.15 4.57
CA ILE A 212 -13.90 -17.48 5.19
C ILE A 212 -14.69 -16.24 5.64
N GLY A 213 -14.03 -15.09 5.82
CA GLY A 213 -14.69 -13.87 6.20
C GLY A 213 -13.73 -12.70 6.32
N GLN A 214 -14.29 -11.50 6.51
CA GLN A 214 -13.56 -10.27 6.68
C GLN A 214 -14.10 -9.44 7.83
N PHE A 215 -13.24 -8.62 8.41
CA PHE A 215 -13.59 -7.53 9.30
C PHE A 215 -13.72 -6.27 8.44
N PRO A 216 -14.84 -5.52 8.52
CA PRO A 216 -15.03 -4.35 7.68
C PRO A 216 -13.89 -3.34 7.86
N ALA A 217 -13.50 -2.70 6.77
CA ALA A 217 -12.72 -1.49 6.82
C ALA A 217 -13.65 -0.36 7.26
N ASP A 218 -13.59 -0.03 8.53
CA ASP A 218 -14.36 1.05 9.13
C ASP A 218 -13.37 1.96 9.83
N ASP A 219 -13.34 3.22 9.44
CA ASP A 219 -12.46 4.26 10.02
C ASP A 219 -12.62 4.38 11.54
N SER A 220 -13.77 3.96 12.08
CA SER A 220 -14.06 3.96 13.52
C SER A 220 -13.69 2.67 14.24
N GLN A 221 -13.45 1.57 13.51
CA GLN A 221 -13.22 0.21 14.03
C GLN A 221 -11.87 -0.40 13.59
N GLY A 222 -10.99 0.40 12.96
CA GLY A 222 -9.64 -0.03 12.63
C GLY A 222 -9.50 -0.86 11.37
N GLY A 223 -10.08 -0.43 10.26
CA GLY A 223 -9.58 -0.81 8.95
C GLY A 223 -8.12 -0.36 8.84
N ASP A 224 -7.26 -1.23 8.30
CA ASP A 224 -5.86 -0.87 8.09
C ASP A 224 -5.76 0.22 7.01
N GLN A 225 -5.45 1.44 7.42
CA GLN A 225 -5.10 2.52 6.50
C GLN A 225 -3.62 2.41 6.16
N PHE A 226 -3.31 2.18 4.88
CA PHE A 226 -1.94 2.05 4.43
C PHE A 226 -1.35 3.39 4.02
N GLY A 227 -0.19 3.73 4.63
CA GLY A 227 0.61 4.91 4.31
C GLY A 227 1.99 4.54 3.78
N MET A 228 2.59 5.43 3.00
CA MET A 228 4.01 5.35 2.65
C MET A 228 4.81 5.72 3.89
N LEU A 229 5.75 4.84 4.27
CA LEU A 229 6.61 5.02 5.45
C LEU A 229 7.84 5.86 5.11
N LEU A 230 8.13 6.85 5.93
CA LEU A 230 9.31 7.73 5.82
C LEU A 230 10.10 7.73 7.13
N GLU A 231 11.32 8.26 7.07
CA GLU A 231 12.05 8.65 8.27
C GLU A 231 11.26 9.71 9.07
N ASP A 232 11.29 9.63 10.39
CA ASP A 232 10.66 10.62 11.28
C ASP A 232 11.17 12.04 11.00
N GLY A 233 10.26 13.00 10.84
CA GLY A 233 10.54 14.39 10.50
C GLY A 233 10.96 14.62 9.04
N ASN A 234 10.72 13.68 8.12
CA ASN A 234 11.14 13.79 6.72
C ASN A 234 10.34 14.89 5.98
N PRO A 235 11.02 15.92 5.45
CA PRO A 235 10.35 17.03 4.77
C PRO A 235 9.69 16.63 3.44
N LEU A 236 9.99 15.44 2.89
CA LEU A 236 9.38 14.93 1.67
C LEU A 236 7.90 14.56 1.87
N LYS A 237 7.49 14.24 3.09
CA LYS A 237 6.12 13.86 3.45
C LYS A 237 5.07 14.80 2.85
N THR A 238 5.24 16.11 3.01
CA THR A 238 4.29 17.09 2.48
C THR A 238 4.13 17.00 0.95
N CYS A 239 5.24 16.76 0.22
CA CYS A 239 5.19 16.62 -1.24
C CYS A 239 4.47 15.33 -1.67
N ILE A 240 4.65 14.25 -0.92
CA ILE A 240 3.94 12.98 -1.13
C ILE A 240 2.46 13.15 -0.85
N ASP A 241 2.10 13.80 0.25
CA ASP A 241 0.70 14.06 0.64
C ASP A 241 -0.02 14.90 -0.42
N ASP A 242 0.63 15.97 -0.93
CA ASP A 242 0.10 16.80 -2.01
C ASP A 242 -0.10 15.99 -3.30
N ALA A 243 0.86 15.12 -3.65
CA ALA A 243 0.77 14.25 -4.81
C ALA A 243 -0.36 13.21 -4.66
N LEU A 244 -0.50 12.58 -3.49
CA LEU A 244 -1.60 11.66 -3.18
C LEU A 244 -2.95 12.37 -3.28
N ALA A 245 -3.06 13.58 -2.74
CA ALA A 245 -4.28 14.38 -2.86
C ALA A 245 -4.62 14.69 -4.33
N ALA A 246 -3.63 15.01 -5.16
CA ALA A 246 -3.81 15.28 -6.58
C ALA A 246 -4.30 14.04 -7.35
N ILE A 247 -3.66 12.87 -7.18
CA ILE A 247 -4.06 11.62 -7.86
C ILE A 247 -5.41 11.10 -7.36
N THR A 248 -5.78 11.41 -6.12
CA THR A 248 -7.10 11.11 -5.57
C THR A 248 -8.16 12.01 -6.22
N ALA A 249 -7.93 13.32 -6.22
CA ALA A 249 -8.88 14.30 -6.74
C ALA A 249 -9.15 14.15 -8.25
N ASN A 250 -8.14 13.75 -9.04
CA ASN A 250 -8.27 13.54 -10.48
C ASN A 250 -8.74 12.14 -10.88
N GLY A 251 -8.98 11.24 -9.90
CA GLY A 251 -9.47 9.88 -10.11
C GLY A 251 -8.40 8.87 -10.54
N THR A 252 -7.13 9.26 -10.61
CA THR A 252 -6.03 8.33 -10.98
C THR A 252 -5.88 7.21 -9.97
N LEU A 253 -5.93 7.51 -8.67
CA LEU A 253 -5.84 6.48 -7.61
C LEU A 253 -6.97 5.45 -7.73
N ALA A 254 -8.22 5.91 -7.91
CA ALA A 254 -9.37 5.01 -8.08
C ALA A 254 -9.25 4.14 -9.36
N ALA A 255 -8.70 4.68 -10.44
CA ALA A 255 -8.46 3.90 -11.66
C ALA A 255 -7.36 2.83 -11.48
N ILE A 256 -6.31 3.14 -10.71
CA ILE A 256 -5.26 2.18 -10.35
C ILE A 256 -5.86 1.07 -9.48
N GLU A 257 -6.64 1.43 -8.47
CA GLU A 257 -7.34 0.48 -7.60
C GLU A 257 -8.23 -0.47 -8.40
N ALA A 258 -9.10 0.07 -9.26
CA ALA A 258 -9.98 -0.72 -10.13
C ALA A 258 -9.21 -1.64 -11.11
N THR A 259 -7.97 -1.31 -11.45
CA THR A 259 -7.15 -2.11 -12.35
C THR A 259 -6.50 -3.30 -11.64
N TRP A 260 -6.01 -3.11 -10.42
CA TRP A 260 -5.17 -4.07 -9.73
C TRP A 260 -5.83 -4.79 -8.58
N LEU A 261 -6.76 -4.13 -7.87
CA LEU A 261 -7.47 -4.70 -6.73
C LEU A 261 -8.88 -5.09 -7.19
N GLN A 262 -9.05 -6.40 -7.46
CA GLN A 262 -10.31 -6.94 -7.94
C GLN A 262 -11.43 -6.80 -6.90
N ASP A 263 -12.66 -6.94 -7.39
CA ASP A 263 -13.89 -6.87 -6.62
C ASP A 263 -13.82 -7.75 -5.35
N THR A 264 -13.70 -7.10 -4.22
CA THR A 264 -13.65 -7.71 -2.89
C THR A 264 -15.06 -7.96 -2.34
N THR A 265 -16.10 -7.69 -3.13
CA THR A 265 -17.49 -7.90 -2.79
C THR A 265 -17.81 -9.40 -2.78
N GLY A 266 -18.38 -9.90 -1.73
CA GLY A 266 -18.82 -11.31 -1.63
C GLY A 266 -18.14 -12.11 -0.53
N VAL A 267 -17.08 -11.60 0.10
CA VAL A 267 -16.52 -12.21 1.31
C VAL A 267 -17.43 -11.88 2.51
N PRO A 268 -17.91 -12.87 3.27
CA PRO A 268 -18.80 -12.63 4.40
C PRO A 268 -18.16 -11.73 5.46
N VAL A 269 -18.96 -10.85 6.07
CA VAL A 269 -18.51 -10.12 7.27
C VAL A 269 -18.57 -11.03 8.48
N ILE A 270 -17.50 -11.06 9.28
CA ILE A 270 -17.41 -11.80 10.55
C ILE A 270 -18.43 -11.22 11.54
N GLN A 271 -19.19 -12.10 12.20
CA GLN A 271 -20.24 -11.76 13.15
C GLN A 271 -19.91 -12.22 14.58
#